data_2fce25bd7da732bfd6fc8597c296c9c6
#
_entry.id   2fce25bd7da732bfd6fc8597c296c9c6
#
_cell.length_a   1.000
_cell.length_b   1.000
_cell.length_c   1.000
_cell.angle_alpha   90.00
_cell.angle_beta   90.00
_cell.angle_gamma   90.00
#
_symmetry.space_group_name_H-M   'P 1'
#
loop_
_entity.id
_entity.type
_entity.pdbx_description
1 polymer ?
#
loop_
_entity_poly.entity_id
_entity_poly.type
_entity_poly.pdbx_seq_one_letter_code
_entity_poly.pdbx_strand_id
1 'polypeptide(L)' 'MEKLEIIEKLKNENAELLKLMRLRMIEIKKVHKKGHLTEIEQAIEMISKLKLLENLSYNYFENEKFIALLEEQLEE' A
#
# COMPACT_ATOMS: atom_id res chain seq x y z
N MET A 1 -18.57 6.36 19.49
CA MET A 1 -17.43 6.96 19.70
C MET A 1 -16.16 6.24 19.41
N GLU A 2 -15.77 5.22 20.18
CA GLU A 2 -14.52 4.52 19.90
C GLU A 2 -14.47 3.94 18.49
N LYS A 3 -15.59 3.40 18.00
CA LYS A 3 -15.65 2.83 16.65
C LYS A 3 -15.42 3.89 15.57
N LEU A 4 -16.02 5.08 15.74
CA LEU A 4 -15.82 6.16 14.79
C LEU A 4 -14.37 6.65 14.78
N GLU A 5 -13.74 6.72 15.94
CA GLU A 5 -12.35 7.12 16.06
C GLU A 5 -11.43 6.11 15.38
N ILE A 6 -11.71 4.82 15.56
CA ILE A 6 -10.92 3.75 14.93
C ILE A 6 -11.09 3.81 13.41
N ILE A 7 -12.32 3.99 12.94
CA ILE A 7 -12.60 4.10 11.50
C ILE A 7 -11.82 5.26 10.90
N GLU A 8 -11.86 6.43 11.54
CA GLU A 8 -11.16 7.61 11.05
C GLU A 8 -9.64 7.38 11.03
N LYS A 9 -9.11 6.78 12.09
CA LYS A 9 -7.68 6.46 12.16
C LYS A 9 -7.28 5.52 11.04
N LEU A 10 -8.06 4.48 10.78
CA LEU A 10 -7.78 3.52 9.72
C LEU A 10 -7.86 4.17 8.33
N LYS A 11 -8.84 5.05 8.13
CA LYS A 11 -8.96 5.78 6.86
C LYS A 11 -7.75 6.69 6.61
N ASN A 12 -7.27 7.36 7.66
CA ASN A 12 -6.09 8.20 7.57
C ASN A 12 -4.85 7.37 7.27
N GLU A 13 -4.72 6.22 7.92
CA GLU A 13 -3.64 5.27 7.69
C GLU A 13 -3.66 4.78 6.24
N ASN A 14 -4.84 4.46 5.72
CA ASN A 14 -4.99 4.03 4.34
C ASN A 14 -4.64 5.13 3.33
N ALA A 15 -4.93 6.38 3.66
CA ALA A 15 -4.52 7.50 2.81
C ALA A 15 -2.99 7.57 2.70
N GLU A 16 -2.29 7.36 3.81
CA GLU A 16 -0.82 7.32 3.82
C GLU A 16 -0.28 6.10 3.06
N LEU A 17 -0.93 4.95 3.23
CA LEU A 17 -0.54 3.74 2.51
C LEU A 17 -0.67 3.94 0.99
N LEU A 18 -1.74 4.60 0.54
CA LEU A 18 -1.92 4.90 -0.88
C LEU A 18 -0.80 5.78 -1.43
N LYS A 19 -0.37 6.78 -0.65
CA LYS A 19 0.74 7.63 -1.06
C LYS A 19 2.02 6.82 -1.23
N LEU A 20 2.31 5.94 -0.26
CA LEU A 20 3.49 5.09 -0.31
C LEU A 20 3.43 4.12 -1.48
N MET A 21 2.25 3.55 -1.75
CA MET A 21 2.06 2.65 -2.89
C MET A 21 2.35 3.37 -4.22
N ARG A 22 1.87 4.60 -4.36
CA ARG A 22 2.13 5.41 -5.55
C ARG A 22 3.61 5.68 -5.75
N LEU A 23 4.32 5.98 -4.65
CA LEU A 23 5.77 6.18 -4.70
C LEU A 23 6.49 4.91 -5.15
N ARG A 24 6.08 3.74 -4.63
CA ARG A 24 6.68 2.47 -5.05
C ARG A 24 6.43 2.19 -6.52
N MET A 25 5.23 2.50 -7.02
CA MET A 25 4.91 2.35 -8.44
C MET A 25 5.80 3.22 -9.32
N ILE A 26 6.06 4.45 -8.90
CA ILE A 26 6.96 5.35 -9.63
C ILE A 26 8.38 4.79 -9.65
N GLU A 27 8.85 4.26 -8.52
CA GLU A 27 10.17 3.64 -8.43
C GLU A 27 10.30 2.43 -9.36
N ILE A 28 9.26 1.60 -9.42
CA ILE A 28 9.23 0.43 -10.32
C ILE A 28 9.36 0.88 -11.76
N LYS A 29 8.64 1.92 -12.16
CA LYS A 29 8.72 2.45 -13.53
C LYS A 29 10.12 2.98 -13.84
N LYS A 30 10.79 3.57 -12.86
CA LYS A 30 12.16 4.11 -13.05
C LYS A 30 13.22 3.03 -13.22
N VAL A 31 13.00 1.84 -12.69
CA VAL A 31 13.98 0.74 -12.82
C VAL A 31 14.24 0.43 -14.27
N HIS A 32 13.22 0.44 -15.13
CA HIS A 32 13.38 0.17 -16.55
C HIS A 32 14.24 1.21 -17.29
N LYS A 33 14.40 2.39 -16.72
CA LYS A 33 15.14 3.49 -17.35
C LYS A 33 16.59 3.57 -16.89
N LYS A 34 17.01 2.68 -15.99
CA LYS A 34 18.38 2.65 -15.48
C LYS A 34 19.28 1.87 -16.44
N GLY A 35 19.85 2.57 -17.41
CA GLY A 35 20.66 1.95 -18.47
C GLY A 35 21.97 1.35 -18.01
N HIS A 36 22.42 1.62 -16.79
CA HIS A 36 23.67 1.09 -16.24
C HIS A 36 23.50 -0.26 -15.53
N LEU A 37 22.27 -0.74 -15.41
CA LEU A 37 22.00 -2.02 -14.76
C LEU A 37 21.89 -3.15 -15.78
N THR A 38 22.39 -4.32 -15.41
CA THR A 38 22.17 -5.53 -16.20
C THR A 38 20.72 -5.97 -16.07
N GLU A 39 20.27 -6.87 -16.96
CA GLU A 39 18.91 -7.41 -16.88
C GLU A 39 18.63 -8.09 -15.55
N ILE A 40 19.63 -8.82 -15.03
CA ILE A 40 19.49 -9.51 -13.72
C ILE A 40 19.38 -8.50 -12.60
N GLU A 41 20.21 -7.46 -12.61
CA GLU A 41 20.16 -6.42 -11.61
C GLU A 41 18.82 -5.67 -11.61
N GLN A 42 18.29 -5.38 -12.80
CA GLN A 42 16.98 -4.76 -12.96
C GLN A 42 15.88 -5.66 -12.37
N ALA A 43 15.94 -6.95 -12.66
CA ALA A 43 14.97 -7.91 -12.15
C ALA A 43 14.97 -7.99 -10.63
N ILE A 44 16.17 -8.05 -10.04
CA ILE A 44 16.33 -8.11 -8.58
C ILE A 44 15.78 -6.84 -7.94
N GLU A 45 16.12 -5.69 -8.48
CA GLU A 45 15.64 -4.41 -7.94
C GLU A 45 14.11 -4.30 -8.05
N MET A 46 13.57 -4.73 -9.18
CA MET A 46 12.13 -4.72 -9.41
C MET A 46 11.39 -5.64 -8.43
N ILE A 47 11.92 -6.85 -8.20
CA ILE A 47 11.33 -7.80 -7.24
C ILE A 47 11.28 -7.18 -5.84
N SER A 48 12.35 -6.52 -5.40
CA SER A 48 12.39 -5.84 -4.12
C SER A 48 11.29 -4.79 -3.99
N LYS A 49 11.13 -3.97 -5.03
CA LYS A 49 10.10 -2.92 -5.03
C LYS A 49 8.69 -3.50 -5.05
N LEU A 50 8.49 -4.58 -5.80
CA LEU A 50 7.20 -5.25 -5.86
C LEU A 50 6.81 -5.88 -4.52
N LYS A 51 7.77 -6.42 -3.78
CA LYS A 51 7.52 -6.95 -2.44
C LYS A 51 7.06 -5.87 -1.48
N LEU A 52 7.68 -4.70 -1.53
CA LEU A 52 7.26 -3.57 -0.72
C LEU A 52 5.84 -3.13 -1.07
N LEU A 53 5.54 -3.06 -2.37
CA LEU A 53 4.20 -2.71 -2.83
C LEU A 53 3.17 -3.74 -2.37
N GLU A 54 3.50 -5.03 -2.45
CA GLU A 54 2.64 -6.10 -1.99
C GLU A 54 2.31 -5.98 -0.51
N ASN A 55 3.32 -5.72 0.33
CA ASN A 55 3.12 -5.55 1.76
C ASN A 55 2.22 -4.36 2.08
N LEU A 56 2.44 -3.25 1.39
CA LEU A 56 1.60 -2.06 1.57
C LEU A 56 0.16 -2.34 1.14
N SER A 57 -0.01 -3.04 0.03
CA SER A 57 -1.34 -3.40 -0.48
C SER A 57 -2.09 -4.31 0.48
N TYR A 58 -1.40 -5.27 1.06
CA TYR A 58 -1.99 -6.17 2.05
C TYR A 58 -2.54 -5.39 3.24
N ASN A 59 -1.73 -4.49 3.79
CA ASN A 59 -2.15 -3.68 4.92
C ASN A 59 -3.34 -2.78 4.57
N TYR A 60 -3.31 -2.21 3.37
CA TYR A 60 -4.39 -1.37 2.87
C TYR A 60 -5.71 -2.14 2.83
N PHE A 61 -5.71 -3.32 2.21
CA PHE A 61 -6.93 -4.11 2.08
C PHE A 61 -7.43 -4.69 3.40
N GLU A 62 -6.52 -5.04 4.31
CA GLU A 62 -6.91 -5.47 5.66
C GLU A 62 -7.61 -4.33 6.40
N ASN A 63 -7.08 -3.12 6.29
CA ASN A 63 -7.71 -1.95 6.89
C ASN A 63 -9.09 -1.69 6.27
N GLU A 64 -9.23 -1.85 4.96
CA GLU A 64 -10.52 -1.66 4.28
C GLU A 64 -11.57 -2.65 4.79
N LYS A 65 -11.20 -3.91 4.96
CA LYS A 65 -12.09 -4.92 5.52
C LYS A 65 -12.53 -4.56 6.93
N PHE A 66 -11.59 -4.11 7.75
CA PHE A 66 -11.87 -3.75 9.13
C PHE A 66 -12.79 -2.54 9.21
N ILE A 67 -12.54 -1.54 8.37
CA ILE A 67 -13.39 -0.36 8.26
C ILE A 67 -14.83 -0.77 7.91
N ALA A 68 -14.97 -1.63 6.91
CA ALA A 68 -16.28 -2.11 6.46
C ALA A 68 -17.04 -2.81 7.59
N LEU A 69 -16.36 -3.66 8.36
CA LEU A 69 -16.96 -4.34 9.51
C LEU A 69 -17.42 -3.36 10.59
N LEU A 70 -16.58 -2.38 10.89
CA LEU A 70 -16.92 -1.38 11.91
C LEU A 70 -18.08 -0.50 11.46
N GLU A 71 -18.09 -0.10 10.21
CA GLU A 71 -19.17 0.71 9.64
C GLU A 71 -20.50 -0.06 9.67
N GLU A 72 -20.47 -1.34 9.35
CA GLU A 72 -21.63 -2.20 9.44
C GLU A 72 -22.18 -2.27 10.87
N GLN A 73 -21.29 -2.38 11.86
CA GLN A 73 -21.68 -2.41 13.25
C GLN A 73 -22.31 -1.09 13.72
N LEU A 74 -21.89 0.03 13.14
CA LEU A 74 -22.47 1.33 13.46
C LEU A 74 -23.91 1.47 12.96
N GLU A 75 -24.24 0.82 11.86
CA GLU A 75 -25.58 0.86 11.27
C GLU A 75 -26.58 0.03 12.05
N GLU A 76 -26.13 -0.91 12.84
CA GLU A 76 -27.00 -1.72 13.70
C GLU A 76 -27.39 -0.93 14.96
#